data_1fd4fae29f36e3f106c1fba1b19b4fec
#
_entry.id   1fd4fae29f36e3f106c1fba1b19b4fec
#
_cell.length_a   1.000
_cell.length_b   1.000
_cell.length_c   1.000
_cell.angle_alpha   90.00
_cell.angle_beta   90.00
_cell.angle_gamma   90.00
#
_symmetry.space_group_name_H-M   'P 1'
#
loop_
_entity.id
_entity.type
_entity.pdbx_description
1 polymer ?
#
loop_
_entity_poly.entity_id
_entity_poly.type
_entity_poly.pdbx_seq_one_letter_code
_entity_poly.pdbx_strand_id
1 'polypeptide(L)'
;MVKQRELQMDNHIRVIPNALSEVQCDYLIEMFEQYPALHENQVNANGKTLTRLNLMGSRFSPFKEDLEYLSNVFLGGVREYRRLMDIQPYQFPSKFTLEAMKIKKCEPNGKDEFPNHVDVNSLENCKRFLVMFIYLENNHKGATRLTIKREEGPPKRLFDDTYTSYCQKGNMLVFPPYWPWVHSGEQPSNTPKYILGSYLHYV
;
A
#
# COMPACT_ATOMS: atom_id res chain seq x y z
N MET A 1 35.30 19.10 3.12
CA MET A 1 34.75 18.02 2.30
C MET A 1 33.33 17.73 2.80
N VAL A 2 32.32 18.13 2.03
CA VAL A 2 30.93 17.80 2.33
C VAL A 2 30.79 16.32 1.99
N LYS A 3 30.53 15.45 2.99
CA LYS A 3 30.16 14.07 2.74
C LYS A 3 28.85 14.08 1.94
N GLN A 4 28.92 13.72 0.66
CA GLN A 4 27.72 13.42 -0.12
C GLN A 4 26.95 12.32 0.64
N ARG A 5 25.80 12.66 1.23
CA ARG A 5 24.87 11.65 1.74
C ARG A 5 24.37 10.89 0.51
N GLU A 6 24.70 9.61 0.43
CA GLU A 6 24.08 8.72 -0.52
C GLU A 6 22.57 8.76 -0.29
N LEU A 7 21.84 9.15 -1.32
CA LEU A 7 20.37 9.09 -1.34
C LEU A 7 19.99 7.60 -1.37
N GLN A 8 19.63 7.06 -0.23
CA GLN A 8 19.08 5.72 -0.15
C GLN A 8 17.61 5.78 -0.56
N MET A 9 17.20 4.99 -1.54
CA MET A 9 15.83 4.98 -2.06
C MET A 9 14.80 4.47 -1.02
N ASP A 10 15.22 3.70 -0.03
CA ASP A 10 14.44 3.32 1.14
C ASP A 10 13.99 4.52 1.99
N ASN A 11 14.66 5.66 1.87
CA ASN A 11 14.28 6.89 2.55
C ASN A 11 12.86 7.39 2.21
N HIS A 12 12.27 6.93 1.09
CA HIS A 12 10.92 7.29 0.68
C HIS A 12 9.85 6.27 1.09
N ILE A 13 10.24 5.22 1.79
CA ILE A 13 9.34 4.19 2.30
C ILE A 13 9.14 4.43 3.80
N ARG A 14 7.89 4.48 4.26
CA ARG A 14 7.58 4.64 5.69
C ARG A 14 6.51 3.66 6.11
N VAL A 15 6.69 3.09 7.28
CA VAL A 15 5.65 2.38 8.03
C VAL A 15 5.18 3.30 9.14
N ILE A 16 3.89 3.60 9.16
CA ILE A 16 3.23 4.39 10.18
C ILE A 16 2.50 3.41 11.10
N PRO A 17 2.96 3.24 12.33
CA PRO A 17 2.37 2.27 13.24
C PRO A 17 0.99 2.73 13.73
N ASN A 18 0.12 1.75 13.99
CA ASN A 18 -1.19 1.96 14.61
C ASN A 18 -2.07 3.01 13.90
N ALA A 19 -2.05 3.03 12.56
CA ALA A 19 -2.94 3.86 11.76
C ALA A 19 -4.41 3.49 11.97
N LEU A 20 -4.69 2.20 12.23
CA LEU A 20 -5.96 1.68 12.73
C LEU A 20 -5.70 0.87 14.01
N SER A 21 -6.67 0.88 14.93
CA SER A 21 -6.65 -0.04 16.08
C SER A 21 -6.97 -1.47 15.63
N GLU A 22 -6.60 -2.46 16.45
CA GLU A 22 -6.92 -3.86 16.18
C GLU A 22 -8.43 -4.09 16.02
N VAL A 23 -9.25 -3.48 16.88
CA VAL A 23 -10.72 -3.56 16.83
C VAL A 23 -11.26 -3.04 15.50
N GLN A 24 -10.70 -1.95 14.97
CA GLN A 24 -11.11 -1.39 13.69
C GLN A 24 -10.68 -2.29 12.52
N CYS A 25 -9.52 -2.91 12.61
CA CYS A 25 -9.07 -3.89 11.63
C CYS A 25 -9.98 -5.11 11.61
N ASP A 26 -10.34 -5.66 12.78
CA ASP A 26 -11.23 -6.80 12.89
C ASP A 26 -12.62 -6.49 12.32
N TYR A 27 -13.18 -5.33 12.68
CA TYR A 27 -14.44 -4.86 12.12
C TYR A 27 -14.42 -4.81 10.58
N LEU A 28 -13.36 -4.26 9.97
CA LEU A 28 -13.27 -4.17 8.51
C LEU A 28 -13.14 -5.55 7.85
N ILE A 29 -12.49 -6.51 8.48
CA ILE A 29 -12.42 -7.90 8.02
C ILE A 29 -13.81 -8.56 8.12
N GLU A 30 -14.48 -8.43 9.26
CA GLU A 30 -15.83 -8.98 9.47
C GLU A 30 -16.81 -8.43 8.42
N MET A 31 -16.80 -7.11 8.20
CA MET A 31 -17.62 -6.46 7.18
C MET A 31 -17.28 -6.95 5.77
N PHE A 32 -16.00 -7.14 5.45
CA PHE A 32 -15.59 -7.71 4.17
C PHE A 32 -16.20 -9.11 3.99
N GLU A 33 -16.04 -10.01 4.95
CA GLU A 33 -16.54 -11.39 4.87
C GLU A 33 -18.06 -11.49 4.88
N GLN A 34 -18.75 -10.53 5.50
CA GLN A 34 -20.22 -10.50 5.55
C GLN A 34 -20.87 -10.21 4.19
N TYR A 35 -20.16 -9.55 3.26
CA TYR A 35 -20.71 -9.11 1.97
C TYR A 35 -20.03 -9.74 0.75
N PRO A 36 -19.98 -11.08 0.62
CA PRO A 36 -19.27 -11.75 -0.49
C PRO A 36 -19.88 -11.41 -1.87
N ALA A 37 -21.17 -11.02 -1.93
CA ALA A 37 -21.80 -10.59 -3.17
C ALA A 37 -21.23 -9.29 -3.75
N LEU A 38 -20.48 -8.51 -2.95
CA LEU A 38 -19.80 -7.29 -3.38
C LEU A 38 -18.33 -7.53 -3.77
N HIS A 39 -17.88 -8.77 -3.64
CA HIS A 39 -16.50 -9.13 -3.97
C HIS A 39 -16.27 -9.17 -5.48
N GLU A 40 -15.12 -8.70 -5.89
CA GLU A 40 -14.61 -8.80 -7.24
C GLU A 40 -13.34 -9.67 -7.24
N ASN A 41 -13.25 -10.61 -8.17
CA ASN A 41 -12.02 -11.36 -8.39
C ASN A 41 -11.12 -10.58 -9.33
N GLN A 42 -9.92 -10.25 -8.88
CA GLN A 42 -8.89 -9.66 -9.71
C GLN A 42 -7.89 -10.74 -10.12
N VAL A 43 -7.71 -10.93 -11.44
CA VAL A 43 -6.68 -11.80 -12.01
C VAL A 43 -5.57 -10.91 -12.55
N ASN A 44 -4.34 -11.13 -12.12
CA ASN A 44 -3.19 -10.42 -12.65
C ASN A 44 -2.64 -11.09 -13.94
N ALA A 45 -1.67 -10.44 -14.59
CA ALA A 45 -1.08 -10.93 -15.84
C ALA A 45 -0.45 -12.35 -15.75
N ASN A 46 -0.11 -12.79 -14.53
CA ASN A 46 0.48 -14.12 -14.29
C ASN A 46 -0.57 -15.17 -13.87
N GLY A 47 -1.86 -14.88 -14.02
CA GLY A 47 -2.95 -15.76 -13.61
C GLY A 47 -3.13 -15.91 -12.10
N LYS A 48 -2.41 -15.10 -11.31
CA LYS A 48 -2.60 -15.05 -9.85
C LYS A 48 -3.85 -14.26 -9.53
N THR A 49 -4.56 -14.66 -8.50
CA THR A 49 -5.85 -14.08 -8.12
C THR A 49 -5.78 -13.39 -6.77
N LEU A 50 -6.71 -12.53 -6.53
CA LEU A 50 -7.05 -11.99 -5.21
C LEU A 50 -8.51 -11.57 -5.23
N THR A 51 -9.12 -11.57 -4.07
CA THR A 51 -10.47 -11.03 -3.89
C THR A 51 -10.38 -9.59 -3.40
N ARG A 52 -11.17 -8.71 -3.98
CA ARG A 52 -11.24 -7.31 -3.56
C ARG A 52 -12.67 -6.84 -3.37
N LEU A 53 -12.84 -5.84 -2.52
CA LEU A 53 -14.08 -5.11 -2.33
C LEU A 53 -13.81 -3.61 -2.40
N ASN A 54 -14.52 -2.90 -3.28
CA ASN A 54 -14.46 -1.45 -3.38
C ASN A 54 -15.45 -0.82 -2.39
N LEU A 55 -14.96 -0.10 -1.39
CA LEU A 55 -15.81 0.50 -0.35
C LEU A 55 -16.72 1.60 -0.88
N MET A 56 -16.35 2.21 -2.03
CA MET A 56 -17.09 3.30 -2.67
C MET A 56 -17.89 2.85 -3.89
N GLY A 57 -17.87 1.55 -4.22
CA GLY A 57 -18.36 1.02 -5.51
C GLY A 57 -19.88 1.00 -5.69
N SER A 58 -20.68 1.29 -4.65
CA SER A 58 -22.13 1.24 -4.71
C SER A 58 -22.78 2.31 -3.83
N ARG A 59 -23.97 2.81 -4.25
CA ARG A 59 -24.81 3.68 -3.41
C ARG A 59 -25.29 2.97 -2.12
N PHE A 60 -25.23 1.65 -2.12
CA PHE A 60 -25.61 0.78 -1.00
C PHE A 60 -24.39 0.14 -0.33
N SER A 61 -23.21 0.76 -0.46
CA SER A 61 -22.02 0.27 0.23
C SER A 61 -22.27 0.19 1.74
N PRO A 62 -22.08 -0.98 2.37
CA PRO A 62 -22.22 -1.13 3.82
C PRO A 62 -21.17 -0.29 4.59
N PHE A 63 -20.14 0.18 3.91
CA PHE A 63 -19.05 1.02 4.47
C PHE A 63 -19.30 2.52 4.34
N LYS A 64 -20.51 2.94 3.92
CA LYS A 64 -20.77 4.36 3.65
C LYS A 64 -20.50 5.26 4.86
N GLU A 65 -20.84 4.79 6.05
CA GLU A 65 -20.63 5.53 7.30
C GLU A 65 -19.16 5.55 7.73
N ASP A 66 -18.38 4.56 7.28
CA ASP A 66 -16.95 4.47 7.59
C ASP A 66 -16.07 5.32 6.68
N LEU A 67 -16.57 5.73 5.49
CA LEU A 67 -15.76 6.37 4.45
C LEU A 67 -15.10 7.68 4.91
N GLU A 68 -15.83 8.50 5.67
CA GLU A 68 -15.27 9.75 6.20
C GLU A 68 -14.16 9.47 7.23
N TYR A 69 -14.43 8.55 8.16
CA TYR A 69 -13.46 8.12 9.14
C TYR A 69 -12.19 7.56 8.47
N LEU A 70 -12.33 6.61 7.54
CA LEU A 70 -11.21 6.01 6.83
C LEU A 70 -10.44 7.02 5.98
N SER A 71 -11.14 7.98 5.36
CA SER A 71 -10.49 9.09 4.65
C SER A 71 -9.61 9.90 5.59
N ASN A 72 -10.10 10.21 6.79
CA ASN A 72 -9.34 10.93 7.82
C ASN A 72 -8.13 10.13 8.31
N VAL A 73 -8.23 8.80 8.41
CA VAL A 73 -7.11 7.90 8.72
C VAL A 73 -6.01 8.00 7.65
N PHE A 74 -6.37 7.87 6.36
CA PHE A 74 -5.41 8.00 5.26
C PHE A 74 -4.78 9.40 5.21
N LEU A 75 -5.57 10.47 5.35
CA LEU A 75 -5.05 11.83 5.39
C LEU A 75 -4.16 12.08 6.63
N GLY A 76 -4.45 11.41 7.74
CA GLY A 76 -3.57 11.37 8.92
C GLY A 76 -2.22 10.75 8.57
N GLY A 77 -2.23 9.62 7.88
CA GLY A 77 -1.03 8.96 7.35
C GLY A 77 -0.22 9.86 6.42
N VAL A 78 -0.89 10.62 5.52
CA VAL A 78 -0.21 11.59 4.64
C VAL A 78 0.49 12.68 5.45
N ARG A 79 -0.17 13.24 6.48
CA ARG A 79 0.45 14.25 7.34
C ARG A 79 1.68 13.71 8.05
N GLU A 80 1.58 12.49 8.59
CA GLU A 80 2.70 11.86 9.28
C GLU A 80 3.84 11.49 8.31
N TYR A 81 3.53 10.98 7.12
CA TYR A 81 4.52 10.72 6.08
C TYR A 81 5.29 11.99 5.72
N ARG A 82 4.59 13.11 5.47
CA ARG A 82 5.22 14.40 5.17
C ARG A 82 6.12 14.87 6.30
N ARG A 83 5.68 14.71 7.55
CA ARG A 83 6.48 15.06 8.74
C ARG A 83 7.76 14.20 8.83
N LEU A 84 7.64 12.89 8.68
CA LEU A 84 8.76 11.94 8.74
C LEU A 84 9.77 12.15 7.61
N MET A 85 9.30 12.63 6.46
CA MET A 85 10.11 12.87 5.27
C MET A 85 10.62 14.31 5.18
N ASP A 86 10.26 15.18 6.12
CA ASP A 86 10.55 16.62 6.09
C ASP A 86 10.12 17.30 4.77
N ILE A 87 8.96 16.87 4.22
CA ILE A 87 8.44 17.39 2.95
C ILE A 87 7.85 18.79 3.18
N GLN A 88 8.48 19.77 2.56
CA GLN A 88 8.03 21.15 2.65
C GLN A 88 6.76 21.40 1.81
N PRO A 89 5.93 22.43 2.16
CA PRO A 89 4.67 22.71 1.44
C PRO A 89 4.83 22.84 -0.07
N TYR A 90 5.92 23.42 -0.56
CA TYR A 90 6.18 23.62 -1.99
C TYR A 90 6.63 22.34 -2.72
N GLN A 91 6.98 21.27 -1.99
CA GLN A 91 7.39 19.97 -2.52
C GLN A 91 6.21 18.99 -2.67
N PHE A 92 5.05 19.34 -2.13
CA PHE A 92 3.87 18.47 -2.12
C PHE A 92 2.72 19.13 -2.89
N PRO A 93 1.92 18.39 -3.64
CA PRO A 93 0.78 18.95 -4.37
C PRO A 93 -0.15 19.73 -3.45
N SER A 94 -0.53 20.94 -3.83
CA SER A 94 -1.48 21.77 -3.07
C SER A 94 -2.91 21.25 -3.15
N LYS A 95 -3.23 20.50 -4.22
CA LYS A 95 -4.52 19.86 -4.45
C LYS A 95 -4.32 18.40 -4.82
N PHE A 96 -5.01 17.54 -4.13
CA PHE A 96 -4.98 16.09 -4.37
C PHE A 96 -6.26 15.46 -3.82
N THR A 97 -6.54 14.24 -4.21
CA THR A 97 -7.65 13.45 -3.69
C THR A 97 -7.23 12.01 -3.43
N LEU A 98 -8.02 11.33 -2.61
CA LEU A 98 -7.91 9.88 -2.40
C LEU A 98 -8.67 9.15 -3.52
N GLU A 99 -8.08 8.10 -4.07
CA GLU A 99 -8.81 7.13 -4.88
C GLU A 99 -9.77 6.30 -4.01
N ALA A 100 -10.65 5.57 -4.69
CA ALA A 100 -11.54 4.64 -4.02
C ALA A 100 -10.76 3.65 -3.15
N MET A 101 -11.12 3.60 -1.87
CA MET A 101 -10.57 2.66 -0.91
C MET A 101 -11.04 1.24 -1.24
N LYS A 102 -10.10 0.28 -1.18
CA LYS A 102 -10.37 -1.13 -1.48
C LYS A 102 -9.77 -2.02 -0.41
N ILE A 103 -10.59 -2.95 0.10
CA ILE A 103 -10.06 -4.08 0.85
C ILE A 103 -9.68 -5.17 -0.15
N LYS A 104 -8.51 -5.76 0.02
CA LYS A 104 -8.00 -6.85 -0.79
C LYS A 104 -7.65 -8.02 0.12
N LYS A 105 -8.07 -9.22 -0.27
CA LYS A 105 -7.80 -10.48 0.42
C LYS A 105 -6.94 -11.37 -0.46
N CYS A 106 -5.88 -11.91 0.09
CA CYS A 106 -5.09 -12.99 -0.50
C CYS A 106 -5.19 -14.22 0.39
N GLU A 107 -5.60 -15.32 -0.20
CA GLU A 107 -5.72 -16.62 0.49
C GLU A 107 -4.38 -17.36 0.55
N PRO A 108 -4.12 -18.17 1.59
CA PRO A 108 -2.93 -19.00 1.70
C PRO A 108 -3.04 -20.25 0.81
N ASN A 109 -3.36 -20.09 -0.46
CA ASN A 109 -3.74 -21.16 -1.38
C ASN A 109 -2.66 -21.52 -2.43
N GLY A 110 -1.46 -20.94 -2.32
CA GLY A 110 -0.39 -21.14 -3.30
C GLY A 110 -0.55 -20.33 -4.60
N LYS A 111 -1.62 -19.55 -4.74
CA LYS A 111 -1.95 -18.83 -5.99
C LYS A 111 -2.09 -17.33 -5.79
N ASP A 112 -2.58 -16.91 -4.63
CA ASP A 112 -2.88 -15.50 -4.35
C ASP A 112 -1.62 -14.74 -3.93
N GLU A 113 -1.12 -13.91 -4.81
CA GLU A 113 0.01 -13.02 -4.54
C GLU A 113 -0.04 -11.79 -5.44
N PHE A 114 0.69 -10.74 -5.06
CA PHE A 114 0.99 -9.63 -5.94
C PHE A 114 2.40 -9.82 -6.50
N PRO A 115 2.57 -10.15 -7.81
CA PRO A 115 3.89 -10.23 -8.42
C PRO A 115 4.55 -8.85 -8.47
N ASN A 116 5.84 -8.80 -8.77
CA ASN A 116 6.57 -7.55 -8.95
C ASN A 116 5.86 -6.62 -9.94
N HIS A 117 5.56 -5.41 -9.50
CA HIS A 117 4.91 -4.38 -10.31
C HIS A 117 5.20 -2.98 -9.77
N VAL A 118 4.78 -1.98 -10.52
CA VAL A 118 4.62 -0.59 -10.09
C VAL A 118 3.15 -0.20 -10.27
N ASP A 119 2.65 0.71 -9.45
CA ASP A 119 1.24 1.12 -9.49
C ASP A 119 0.95 2.19 -10.54
N VAL A 120 2.01 2.78 -11.13
CA VAL A 120 1.90 3.76 -12.23
C VAL A 120 2.67 3.24 -13.43
N ASN A 121 1.92 2.76 -14.44
CA ASN A 121 2.45 2.19 -15.68
C ASN A 121 1.60 2.48 -16.93
N SER A 122 0.55 3.28 -16.81
CA SER A 122 -0.35 3.64 -17.91
C SER A 122 -1.00 5.03 -17.71
N LEU A 123 -1.70 5.51 -18.73
CA LEU A 123 -2.44 6.79 -18.65
C LEU A 123 -3.57 6.76 -17.62
N GLU A 124 -4.20 5.60 -17.41
CA GLU A 124 -5.32 5.46 -16.47
C GLU A 124 -4.89 5.68 -15.02
N ASN A 125 -3.63 5.40 -14.70
CA ASN A 125 -3.11 5.50 -13.33
C ASN A 125 -1.99 6.55 -13.16
N CYS A 126 -1.66 7.31 -14.22
CA CYS A 126 -0.54 8.26 -14.22
C CYS A 126 -0.67 9.42 -13.21
N LYS A 127 -1.88 9.70 -12.74
CA LYS A 127 -2.12 10.74 -11.73
C LYS A 127 -1.73 10.33 -10.31
N ARG A 128 -1.48 9.05 -10.04
CA ARG A 128 -1.07 8.57 -8.72
C ARG A 128 0.32 9.05 -8.37
N PHE A 129 0.53 9.52 -7.15
CA PHE A 129 1.85 9.95 -6.70
C PHE A 129 2.25 9.40 -5.32
N LEU A 130 1.31 8.79 -4.58
CA LEU A 130 1.60 8.13 -3.31
C LEU A 130 0.70 6.91 -3.12
N VAL A 131 1.31 5.79 -2.74
CA VAL A 131 0.63 4.55 -2.35
C VAL A 131 0.49 4.53 -0.85
N MET A 132 -0.67 4.12 -0.39
CA MET A 132 -0.93 3.90 1.04
C MET A 132 -1.78 2.65 1.21
N PHE A 133 -1.37 1.75 2.08
CA PHE A 133 -2.24 0.66 2.52
C PHE A 133 -1.96 0.24 3.95
N ILE A 134 -3.00 -0.25 4.61
CA ILE A 134 -3.00 -0.67 6.00
C ILE A 134 -3.15 -2.19 6.02
N TYR A 135 -2.30 -2.86 6.77
CA TYR A 135 -2.45 -4.29 7.06
C TYR A 135 -3.56 -4.47 8.09
N LEU A 136 -4.59 -5.24 7.73
CA LEU A 136 -5.72 -5.49 8.63
C LEU A 136 -5.52 -6.72 9.50
N GLU A 137 -4.54 -7.58 9.17
CA GLU A 137 -4.23 -8.80 9.92
C GLU A 137 -2.72 -9.00 10.03
N ASN A 138 -2.28 -9.66 11.09
CA ASN A 138 -0.91 -10.12 11.23
C ASN A 138 -0.66 -11.32 10.31
N ASN A 139 0.42 -11.27 9.53
CA ASN A 139 0.80 -12.40 8.70
C ASN A 139 2.33 -12.53 8.62
N HIS A 140 2.85 -13.68 9.06
CA HIS A 140 4.30 -13.89 9.14
C HIS A 140 4.99 -13.99 7.79
N LYS A 141 4.26 -14.38 6.72
CA LYS A 141 4.81 -14.51 5.36
C LYS A 141 4.18 -13.57 4.33
N GLY A 142 3.13 -12.85 4.67
CA GLY A 142 2.45 -11.93 3.76
C GLY A 142 3.14 -10.58 3.60
N ALA A 143 4.45 -10.48 3.75
CA ALA A 143 5.19 -9.23 3.68
C ALA A 143 5.02 -8.52 2.34
N THR A 144 5.20 -7.20 2.33
CA THR A 144 5.40 -6.43 1.11
C THR A 144 6.87 -6.18 0.92
N ARG A 145 7.40 -6.59 -0.23
CA ARG A 145 8.81 -6.35 -0.62
C ARG A 145 8.88 -5.23 -1.63
N LEU A 146 9.79 -4.30 -1.40
CA LEU A 146 10.13 -3.26 -2.36
C LEU A 146 11.57 -3.47 -2.79
N THR A 147 11.79 -3.63 -4.11
CA THR A 147 13.12 -3.73 -4.68
C THR A 147 13.66 -2.32 -4.89
N ILE A 148 14.79 -2.02 -4.27
CA ILE A 148 15.48 -0.74 -4.37
C ILE A 148 16.83 -0.92 -5.06
N LYS A 149 17.21 0.07 -5.86
CA LYS A 149 18.54 0.09 -6.51
C LYS A 149 19.53 0.79 -5.61
N ARG A 150 20.66 0.12 -5.34
CA ARG A 150 21.78 0.68 -4.58
C ARG A 150 23.02 0.73 -5.46
N GLU A 151 23.76 1.84 -5.39
CA GLU A 151 25.09 1.95 -5.99
C GLU A 151 26.17 1.68 -4.93
N GLU A 152 27.14 0.81 -5.25
CA GLU A 152 28.29 0.54 -4.37
C GLU A 152 29.62 0.61 -5.13
N GLY A 153 30.61 1.17 -4.47
CA GLY A 153 32.03 1.13 -4.83
C GLY A 153 32.48 1.92 -6.08
N PRO A 154 33.78 2.14 -6.26
CA PRO A 154 34.42 2.46 -7.55
C PRO A 154 34.99 1.16 -8.21
N PRO A 155 34.60 0.75 -9.47
CA PRO A 155 33.56 1.39 -10.27
C PRO A 155 32.16 1.16 -9.70
N LYS A 156 31.28 2.16 -9.87
CA LYS A 156 29.89 2.09 -9.40
C LYS A 156 29.18 0.89 -10.00
N ARG A 157 28.64 0.03 -9.16
CA ARG A 157 27.82 -1.12 -9.53
C ARG A 157 26.42 -0.96 -8.95
N LEU A 158 25.41 -1.28 -9.75
CA LEU A 158 24.02 -1.31 -9.30
C LEU A 158 23.71 -2.69 -8.69
N PHE A 159 23.20 -2.69 -7.49
CA PHE A 159 22.68 -3.86 -6.81
C PHE A 159 21.18 -3.69 -6.54
N ASP A 160 20.47 -4.79 -6.58
CA ASP A 160 19.11 -4.87 -6.09
C ASP A 160 19.14 -5.17 -4.59
N ASP A 161 18.63 -4.22 -3.80
CA ASP A 161 18.38 -4.43 -2.38
C ASP A 161 16.88 -4.58 -2.14
N THR A 162 16.48 -5.12 -1.01
CA THR A 162 15.08 -5.37 -0.70
C THR A 162 14.70 -4.77 0.64
N TYR A 163 13.80 -3.80 0.61
CA TYR A 163 13.09 -3.36 1.80
C TYR A 163 11.90 -4.27 2.05
N THR A 164 11.78 -4.81 3.26
CA THR A 164 10.67 -5.69 3.64
C THR A 164 9.78 -5.00 4.67
N SER A 165 8.52 -4.76 4.31
CA SER A 165 7.48 -4.34 5.24
C SER A 165 6.69 -5.55 5.70
N TYR A 166 6.86 -5.90 6.98
CA TYR A 166 6.12 -7.02 7.58
C TYR A 166 4.65 -6.66 7.77
N CYS A 167 3.81 -7.67 7.58
CA CYS A 167 2.36 -7.55 7.72
C CYS A 167 1.99 -7.51 9.22
N GLN A 168 1.97 -6.29 9.77
CA GLN A 168 1.58 -6.01 11.16
C GLN A 168 0.24 -5.28 11.17
N LYS A 169 -0.73 -5.85 11.87
CA LYS A 169 -2.10 -5.34 12.01
C LYS A 169 -2.11 -3.88 12.46
N GLY A 170 -2.89 -3.07 11.76
CA GLY A 170 -3.04 -1.64 12.03
C GLY A 170 -1.94 -0.75 11.45
N ASN A 171 -0.81 -1.29 10.98
CA ASN A 171 0.27 -0.50 10.41
C ASN A 171 -0.04 -0.09 8.97
N MET A 172 0.26 1.17 8.64
CA MET A 172 0.14 1.71 7.28
C MET A 172 1.51 1.78 6.62
N LEU A 173 1.65 1.17 5.44
CA LEU A 173 2.81 1.32 4.57
C LEU A 173 2.54 2.44 3.55
N VAL A 174 3.51 3.35 3.39
CA VAL A 174 3.45 4.50 2.49
C VAL A 174 4.72 4.58 1.65
N PHE A 175 4.58 4.70 0.32
CA PHE A 175 5.70 4.80 -0.61
C PHE A 175 5.27 5.38 -1.97
N PRO A 176 6.21 5.85 -2.83
CA PRO A 176 5.89 6.33 -4.18
C PRO A 176 5.46 5.17 -5.12
N PRO A 177 4.50 5.41 -6.05
CA PRO A 177 3.94 4.37 -6.92
C PRO A 177 4.74 4.06 -8.19
N TYR A 178 5.86 4.78 -8.43
CA TYR A 178 6.60 4.76 -9.70
C TYR A 178 7.75 3.75 -9.68
N TRP A 179 8.31 3.48 -10.87
CA TRP A 179 9.68 3.02 -10.92
C TRP A 179 10.58 4.07 -10.18
N PRO A 180 11.56 3.73 -9.42
CA PRO A 180 12.14 2.42 -9.18
C PRO A 180 11.60 1.67 -7.96
N TRP A 181 10.46 2.05 -7.39
CA TRP A 181 9.83 1.36 -6.27
C TRP A 181 8.99 0.16 -6.75
N VAL A 182 9.67 -0.76 -7.47
CA VAL A 182 9.05 -2.05 -7.83
C VAL A 182 8.75 -2.82 -6.56
N HIS A 183 7.52 -3.32 -6.46
CA HIS A 183 7.11 -4.02 -5.25
C HIS A 183 6.27 -5.26 -5.54
N SER A 184 6.23 -6.14 -4.54
CA SER A 184 5.43 -7.36 -4.56
C SER A 184 4.80 -7.59 -3.20
N GLY A 185 3.65 -8.26 -3.18
CA GLY A 185 3.02 -8.79 -1.97
C GLY A 185 3.25 -10.28 -1.91
N GLU A 186 4.03 -10.73 -0.94
CA GLU A 186 4.26 -12.16 -0.74
C GLU A 186 2.96 -12.88 -0.43
N GLN A 187 2.92 -14.13 -0.85
CA GLN A 187 1.84 -15.03 -0.51
C GLN A 187 1.75 -15.24 1.00
N PRO A 188 0.55 -15.11 1.57
CA PRO A 188 0.35 -15.42 2.97
C PRO A 188 0.51 -16.92 3.26
N SER A 189 0.84 -17.25 4.51
CA SER A 189 0.86 -18.63 5.00
C SER A 189 -0.10 -18.77 6.17
N ASN A 190 -0.81 -19.90 6.20
CA ASN A 190 -1.71 -20.34 7.26
C ASN A 190 -3.01 -19.52 7.41
N THR A 191 -2.95 -18.19 7.34
CA THR A 191 -4.11 -17.30 7.45
C THR A 191 -4.17 -16.36 6.25
N PRO A 192 -5.37 -15.91 5.83
CA PRO A 192 -5.50 -14.92 4.77
C PRO A 192 -4.83 -13.60 5.15
N LYS A 193 -4.33 -12.89 4.14
CA LYS A 193 -3.82 -11.53 4.27
C LYS A 193 -4.88 -10.55 3.81
N TYR A 194 -5.18 -9.56 4.64
CA TYR A 194 -6.08 -8.46 4.30
C TYR A 194 -5.33 -7.13 4.31
N ILE A 195 -5.56 -6.32 3.29
CA ILE A 195 -5.06 -4.95 3.23
C ILE A 195 -6.17 -3.99 2.81
N LEU A 196 -6.26 -2.84 3.47
CA LEU A 196 -7.07 -1.70 3.04
C LEU A 196 -6.16 -0.69 2.34
N GLY A 197 -6.39 -0.42 1.06
CA GLY A 197 -5.52 0.42 0.26
C GLY A 197 -6.23 1.55 -0.46
N SER A 198 -5.49 2.65 -0.67
CA SER A 198 -5.84 3.78 -1.51
C SER A 198 -4.58 4.44 -2.08
N TYR A 199 -4.78 5.38 -2.99
CA TYR A 199 -3.72 6.20 -3.57
C TYR A 199 -4.06 7.68 -3.43
N LEU A 200 -3.03 8.52 -3.33
CA LEU A 200 -3.20 9.93 -3.63
C LEU A 200 -2.97 10.17 -5.10
N HIS A 201 -3.82 10.99 -5.71
CA HIS A 201 -3.63 11.43 -7.08
C HIS A 201 -3.87 12.94 -7.25
N TYR A 202 -3.26 13.50 -8.29
CA TYR A 202 -3.44 14.89 -8.71
C TYR A 202 -4.88 15.12 -9.20
N VAL A 203 -5.42 16.28 -8.92
CA VAL A 203 -6.73 16.77 -9.41
C VAL A 203 -6.56 17.89 -10.41
#